data_3664fbe9d01d039d0cf8fcc9bb65f367
#
_entry.id   3664fbe9d01d039d0cf8fcc9bb65f367
#
_cell.length_a   1.000
_cell.length_b   1.000
_cell.length_c   1.000
_cell.angle_alpha   90.00
_cell.angle_beta   90.00
_cell.angle_gamma   90.00
#
_symmetry.space_group_name_H-M   'P 1'
#
loop_
_entity.id
_entity.type
_entity.pdbx_description
1 polymer ?
#
loop_
_entity_poly.entity_id
_entity_poly.type
_entity_poly.pdbx_seq_one_letter_code
_entity_poly.pdbx_strand_id
1 'polypeptide(L)' 'MSSFNNPHHLYLFEMKNGKKKLAYGPSAAEAYENLRLRLTPSEMDLVDPERYTRIPQRELHQHVKELG' A
#
# COMPACT_ATOMS: atom_id res chain seq x y z
N MET A 1 -14.26 -21.40 1.22
CA MET A 1 -14.57 -20.13 1.13
C MET A 1 -13.90 -19.25 2.06
N SER A 2 -12.87 -19.72 2.60
CA SER A 2 -12.08 -18.92 3.50
C SER A 2 -11.55 -17.67 2.85
N SER A 3 -11.39 -17.68 1.55
CA SER A 3 -10.85 -16.50 0.88
C SER A 3 -11.77 -15.29 1.05
N PHE A 4 -13.04 -15.53 1.25
CA PHE A 4 -13.94 -14.41 1.45
C PHE A 4 -13.83 -13.81 2.82
N ASN A 5 -13.31 -14.55 3.76
CA ASN A 5 -13.21 -14.10 5.13
C ASN A 5 -11.84 -13.53 5.42
N ASN A 6 -11.04 -13.40 4.41
CA ASN A 6 -9.68 -12.91 4.59
C ASN A 6 -9.65 -11.46 4.16
N PRO A 7 -9.93 -10.53 5.07
CA PRO A 7 -10.04 -9.13 4.68
C PRO A 7 -8.68 -8.59 4.29
N HIS A 8 -8.58 -8.25 3.03
CA HIS A 8 -7.41 -7.54 2.56
C HIS A 8 -7.77 -6.08 2.44
N HIS A 9 -6.86 -5.24 2.87
CA HIS A 9 -7.06 -3.81 2.81
C HIS A 9 -6.02 -3.19 1.91
N LEU A 10 -6.37 -2.04 1.35
CA LEU A 10 -5.44 -1.27 0.57
C LEU A 10 -4.82 -0.21 1.46
N TYR A 11 -3.51 -0.08 1.35
CA TYR A 11 -2.77 0.91 2.12
C TYR A 11 -1.99 1.79 1.16
N LEU A 12 -2.07 3.08 1.39
CA LEU A 12 -1.32 4.05 0.61
C LEU A 12 -0.12 4.48 1.45
N PHE A 13 1.07 4.11 1.01
CA PHE A 13 2.29 4.48 1.70
C PHE A 13 2.89 5.71 1.07
N GLU A 14 3.29 6.66 1.90
CA GLU A 14 3.94 7.86 1.42
C GLU A 14 5.44 7.64 1.34
N MET A 15 6.03 8.19 0.30
CA MET A 15 7.46 8.10 0.10
C MET A 15 8.10 9.44 0.41
N LYS A 16 9.36 9.40 0.78
CA LYS A 16 10.08 10.60 1.16
C LYS A 16 10.25 11.59 0.01
N ASN A 17 10.15 11.10 -1.21
CA ASN A 17 10.27 11.97 -2.38
C ASN A 17 8.93 12.58 -2.80
N GLY A 18 7.89 12.44 -1.98
CA GLY A 18 6.60 13.00 -2.28
C GLY A 18 5.69 12.10 -3.09
N LYS A 19 6.18 10.95 -3.50
CA LYS A 19 5.36 9.99 -4.23
C LYS A 19 4.64 9.07 -3.26
N LYS A 20 3.70 8.31 -3.80
CA LYS A 20 2.90 7.38 -3.01
C LYS A 20 2.81 6.05 -3.72
N LYS A 21 2.67 4.98 -2.94
CA LYS A 21 2.53 3.65 -3.50
C LYS A 21 1.39 2.93 -2.81
N LEU A 22 0.61 2.21 -3.60
CA LEU A 22 -0.46 1.38 -3.06
C LEU A 22 0.07 -0.01 -2.76
N ALA A 23 -0.36 -0.54 -1.64
CA ALA A 23 -0.01 -1.90 -1.25
C ALA A 23 -1.25 -2.58 -0.72
N TYR A 24 -1.27 -3.89 -0.83
CA TYR A 24 -2.43 -4.68 -0.50
C TYR A 24 -2.02 -5.74 0.51
N GLY A 25 -2.80 -5.91 1.57
CA GLY A 25 -2.52 -6.92 2.56
C GLY A 25 -3.52 -6.88 3.69
N PRO A 26 -3.48 -7.91 4.55
CA PRO A 26 -4.41 -7.96 5.69
C PRO A 26 -4.07 -6.94 6.77
N SER A 27 -2.87 -6.41 6.74
CA SER A 27 -2.45 -5.38 7.69
C SER A 27 -1.43 -4.49 7.01
N ALA A 28 -1.14 -3.36 7.64
CA ALA A 28 -0.15 -2.44 7.09
C ALA A 28 1.23 -3.10 6.99
N ALA A 29 1.58 -3.91 7.97
CA ALA A 29 2.87 -4.60 7.95
C ALA A 29 2.97 -5.56 6.78
N GLU A 30 1.90 -6.32 6.54
CA GLU A 30 1.89 -7.25 5.42
C GLU A 30 1.90 -6.51 4.09
N ALA A 31 1.16 -5.40 4.02
CA ALA A 31 1.14 -4.59 2.81
C ALA A 31 2.53 -4.04 2.51
N TYR A 32 3.23 -3.60 3.54
CA TYR A 32 4.58 -3.11 3.38
C TYR A 32 5.52 -4.19 2.87
N GLU A 33 5.39 -5.41 3.40
CA GLU A 33 6.19 -6.53 2.93
C GLU A 33 5.89 -6.85 1.47
N ASN A 34 4.63 -6.73 1.07
CA ASN A 34 4.28 -6.95 -0.32
C ASN A 34 4.91 -5.91 -1.23
N LEU A 35 5.05 -4.68 -0.76
CA LEU A 35 5.75 -3.67 -1.53
C LEU A 35 7.20 -4.06 -1.78
N ARG A 36 7.83 -4.66 -0.78
CA ARG A 36 9.23 -5.07 -0.91
C ARG A 36 9.44 -6.06 -2.02
N LEU A 37 8.41 -6.81 -2.36
CA LEU A 37 8.51 -7.79 -3.43
C LEU A 37 8.39 -7.14 -4.81
N ARG A 38 7.86 -5.93 -4.87
CA ARG A 38 7.63 -5.26 -6.15
C ARG A 38 8.58 -4.11 -6.42
N LEU A 39 9.05 -3.47 -5.38
CA LEU A 39 9.90 -2.29 -5.53
C LEU A 39 11.37 -2.68 -5.40
N THR A 40 12.22 -1.86 -6.02
CA THR A 40 13.65 -2.05 -5.85
C THR A 40 14.06 -1.62 -4.44
N PRO A 41 15.22 -2.08 -3.95
CA PRO A 41 15.69 -1.65 -2.64
C PRO A 41 15.80 -0.12 -2.51
N SER A 42 16.18 0.54 -3.59
CA SER A 42 16.30 1.99 -3.57
C SER A 42 14.95 2.64 -3.34
N GLU A 43 13.93 2.11 -3.99
CA GLU A 43 12.59 2.64 -3.82
C GLU A 43 12.05 2.36 -2.43
N MET A 44 12.35 1.17 -1.90
CA MET A 44 11.89 0.83 -0.56
C MET A 44 12.51 1.73 0.49
N ASP A 45 13.72 2.20 0.27
CA ASP A 45 14.36 3.12 1.19
C ASP A 45 13.58 4.42 1.30
N LEU A 46 12.85 4.77 0.28
CA LEU A 46 12.06 6.00 0.26
C LEU A 46 10.68 5.81 0.88
N VAL A 47 10.22 4.59 1.00
CA VAL A 47 8.90 4.33 1.56
C VAL A 47 8.97 4.40 3.07
N ASP A 48 8.06 5.19 3.65
CA ASP A 48 7.98 5.30 5.11
C ASP A 48 6.92 4.32 5.61
N PRO A 49 7.32 3.27 6.31
CA PRO A 49 6.37 2.25 6.76
C PRO A 49 5.40 2.76 7.82
N GLU A 50 5.67 3.91 8.40
CA GLU A 50 4.78 4.47 9.41
C GLU A 50 3.84 5.53 8.84
N ARG A 51 4.07 5.94 7.61
CA ARG A 51 3.22 6.95 6.98
C ARG A 51 2.34 6.27 5.95
N TYR A 52 1.25 5.73 6.40
CA TYR A 52 0.32 5.05 5.52
C TYR A 52 -1.10 5.40 5.88
N THR A 53 -2.00 5.21 4.92
CA THR A 53 -3.42 5.41 5.10
C THR A 53 -4.13 4.20 4.56
N ARG A 54 -5.07 3.66 5.35
CA ARG A 54 -5.89 2.57 4.86
C ARG A 54 -7.00 3.15 4.00
N ILE A 55 -7.16 2.60 2.81
CA ILE A 55 -8.11 3.12 1.84
C ILE A 55 -9.27 2.16 1.70
N PRO A 56 -10.51 2.61 1.97
CA PRO A 56 -11.68 1.78 1.72
C PRO A 56 -11.80 1.47 0.24
N GLN A 57 -12.27 0.27 -0.07
CA GLN A 57 -12.40 -0.14 -1.46
C GLN A 57 -13.21 0.82 -2.30
N ARG A 58 -14.24 1.40 -1.70
CA ARG A 58 -15.11 2.31 -2.45
C ARG A 58 -14.40 3.60 -2.86
N GLU A 59 -13.29 3.91 -2.21
CA GLU A 59 -12.53 5.12 -2.53
C GLU A 59 -11.32 4.84 -3.39
N LEU A 60 -11.15 3.58 -3.77
CA LEU A 60 -9.99 3.18 -4.52
C LEU A 60 -9.82 3.95 -5.82
N HIS A 61 -10.92 4.20 -6.51
CA HIS A 61 -10.86 4.91 -7.77
C HIS A 61 -10.26 6.30 -7.65
N GLN A 62 -10.53 6.97 -6.54
CA GLN A 62 -10.02 8.31 -6.35
C GLN A 62 -8.52 8.31 -6.12
N HIS A 63 -8.04 7.27 -5.44
CA HIS A 63 -6.63 7.22 -5.08
C HIS A 63 -5.74 6.67 -6.19
N VAL A 64 -6.31 5.84 -7.04
CA VAL A 64 -5.54 5.27 -8.14
C VAL A 64 -5.00 6.35 -9.04
N LYS A 65 -5.76 7.41 -9.24
CA LYS A 65 -5.33 8.51 -10.10
C LYS A 65 -4.11 9.24 -9.54
N GLU A 66 -3.97 9.25 -8.23
CA GLU A 66 -2.86 9.94 -7.59
C GLU A 66 -1.56 9.18 -7.70
N LEU A 67 -1.65 7.90 -8.00
CA LEU A 67 -0.47 7.07 -8.05
C LEU A 67 0.24 7.11 -9.39
N GLY A 68 -0.43 7.65 -10.35
CA GLY A 68 0.10 7.90 -11.66
C GLY A 68 1.15 6.95 -12.14
#